data_c3ccc4a0a964d4fc99f09fa31257dbb2
#
_entry.id   c3ccc4a0a964d4fc99f09fa31257dbb2
#
_cell.length_a   1.000
_cell.length_b   1.000
_cell.length_c   1.000
_cell.angle_alpha   90.00
_cell.angle_beta   90.00
_cell.angle_gamma   90.00
#
_symmetry.space_group_name_H-M   'P 1'
#
loop_
_entity.id
_entity.type
_entity.pdbx_description
1 polymer ?
#
loop_
_entity_poly.entity_id
_entity_poly.type
_entity_poly.pdbx_seq_one_letter_code
_entity_poly.pdbx_strand_id
1 'polypeptide(L)'
;DLHCAYLMNFIAEQEGAPFFAYFPMSLVHDPFLTTPHSKALPEGEEPTKAQNFGDMVEYMDTIVGRIVTGLEELGLREDTLVLFVSDNGTHKTRRSRMGELVVRGGKAGPTDAGTHVPFIASWPGKVESGVVCEDLVDLSDCLPTLAGVMGAELTDEEVIDGRSFLP
;
A
#
# COMPACT_ATOMS: atom_id res chain seq x y z
N ASP A 1 -14.13 -3.97 0.80
CA ASP A 1 -14.64 -5.01 -0.10
C ASP A 1 -15.12 -4.43 -1.42
N LEU A 2 -16.06 -3.48 -1.43
CA LEU A 2 -16.66 -2.94 -2.65
C LEU A 2 -15.62 -2.33 -3.60
N HIS A 3 -14.72 -1.51 -3.08
CA HIS A 3 -13.65 -0.90 -3.90
C HIS A 3 -12.67 -1.94 -4.45
N CYS A 4 -12.32 -2.95 -3.67
CA CYS A 4 -11.47 -4.05 -4.13
C CYS A 4 -12.17 -4.84 -5.26
N ALA A 5 -13.46 -5.17 -5.10
CA ALA A 5 -14.23 -5.84 -6.14
C ALA A 5 -14.33 -4.99 -7.42
N TYR A 6 -14.53 -3.68 -7.27
CA TYR A 6 -14.54 -2.75 -8.41
C TYR A 6 -13.19 -2.73 -9.14
N LEU A 7 -12.07 -2.66 -8.39
CA LEU A 7 -10.73 -2.72 -8.95
C LEU A 7 -10.51 -4.02 -9.74
N MET A 8 -10.87 -5.16 -9.14
CA MET A 8 -10.69 -6.45 -9.82
C MET A 8 -11.55 -6.60 -11.07
N ASN A 9 -12.78 -6.08 -11.05
CA ASN A 9 -13.62 -6.04 -12.24
C ASN A 9 -13.00 -5.15 -13.33
N PHE A 10 -12.52 -3.96 -12.97
CA PHE A 10 -11.82 -3.07 -13.90
C PHE A 10 -10.62 -3.76 -14.54
N ILE A 11 -9.80 -4.46 -13.75
CA ILE A 11 -8.63 -5.18 -14.28
C ILE A 11 -9.06 -6.30 -15.23
N ALA A 12 -10.07 -7.07 -14.87
CA ALA A 12 -10.58 -8.17 -15.71
C ALA A 12 -11.15 -7.66 -17.06
N GLU A 13 -11.81 -6.50 -17.06
CA GLU A 13 -12.38 -5.88 -18.26
C GLU A 13 -11.31 -5.36 -19.25
N GLN A 14 -10.03 -5.28 -18.83
CA GLN A 14 -8.96 -4.87 -19.76
C GLN A 14 -8.59 -5.96 -20.79
N GLU A 15 -9.01 -7.21 -20.57
CA GLU A 15 -8.80 -8.34 -21.49
C GLU A 15 -7.33 -8.50 -21.94
N GLY A 16 -6.40 -8.21 -21.04
CA GLY A 16 -4.95 -8.28 -21.29
C GLY A 16 -4.33 -7.01 -21.89
N ALA A 17 -5.11 -5.95 -22.09
CA ALA A 17 -4.54 -4.65 -22.44
C ALA A 17 -3.77 -4.05 -21.23
N PRO A 18 -2.72 -3.25 -21.49
CA PRO A 18 -2.02 -2.55 -20.41
C PRO A 18 -2.95 -1.64 -19.62
N PHE A 19 -2.78 -1.63 -18.30
CA PHE A 19 -3.56 -0.78 -17.41
C PHE A 19 -2.68 -0.12 -16.35
N PHE A 20 -3.17 0.97 -15.83
CA PHE A 20 -2.68 1.61 -14.61
C PHE A 20 -3.85 1.74 -13.62
N ALA A 21 -3.65 1.26 -12.41
CA ALA A 21 -4.65 1.34 -11.36
C ALA A 21 -4.08 2.03 -10.12
N TYR A 22 -4.66 3.14 -9.72
CA TYR A 22 -4.37 3.81 -8.46
C TYR A 22 -5.49 3.51 -7.47
N PHE A 23 -5.15 2.78 -6.41
CA PHE A 23 -6.11 2.28 -5.42
C PHE A 23 -5.86 2.90 -4.03
N PRO A 24 -6.32 4.14 -3.77
CA PRO A 24 -6.15 4.79 -2.48
C PRO A 24 -7.13 4.21 -1.47
N MET A 25 -6.62 3.36 -0.57
CA MET A 25 -7.42 2.80 0.51
C MET A 25 -7.61 3.80 1.64
N SER A 26 -8.82 3.90 2.20
CA SER A 26 -9.08 4.66 3.43
C SER A 26 -8.61 3.94 4.70
N LEU A 27 -8.24 2.68 4.62
CA LEU A 27 -7.56 1.96 5.67
C LEU A 27 -6.09 2.42 5.74
N VAL A 28 -5.56 2.71 6.89
CA VAL A 28 -6.07 2.54 8.26
C VAL A 28 -6.30 3.91 8.92
N HIS A 29 -6.98 4.82 8.24
CA HIS A 29 -7.25 6.16 8.77
C HIS A 29 -8.34 6.12 9.86
N ASP A 30 -8.31 7.03 10.84
CA ASP A 30 -9.41 7.17 11.79
C ASP A 30 -10.66 7.77 11.11
N PRO A 31 -11.87 7.48 11.66
CA PRO A 31 -12.14 6.77 12.90
C PRO A 31 -11.80 5.28 12.81
N PHE A 32 -11.15 4.75 13.88
CA PHE A 32 -10.83 3.33 13.92
C PHE A 32 -12.10 2.54 14.23
N LEU A 33 -12.54 1.77 13.26
CA LEU A 33 -13.80 1.03 13.28
C LEU A 33 -13.55 -0.48 13.19
N THR A 34 -14.54 -1.26 13.56
CA THR A 34 -14.55 -2.69 13.32
C THR A 34 -14.52 -2.99 11.81
N THR A 35 -13.96 -4.12 11.45
CA THR A 35 -13.88 -4.65 10.09
C THR A 35 -14.75 -5.91 9.98
N PRO A 36 -15.03 -6.41 8.78
CA PRO A 36 -15.69 -7.70 8.60
C PRO A 36 -14.98 -8.89 9.28
N HIS A 37 -13.69 -8.74 9.59
CA HIS A 37 -12.88 -9.77 10.27
C HIS A 37 -12.72 -9.54 11.78
N SER A 38 -13.24 -8.42 12.31
CA SER A 38 -13.18 -8.15 13.74
C SER A 38 -13.93 -9.21 14.54
N LYS A 39 -13.31 -9.66 15.63
CA LYS A 39 -13.93 -10.65 16.50
C LYS A 39 -15.13 -10.03 17.24
N ALA A 40 -16.21 -10.81 17.32
CA ALA A 40 -17.33 -10.45 18.16
C ALA A 40 -16.89 -10.36 19.63
N LEU A 41 -17.32 -9.31 20.32
CA LEU A 41 -17.12 -9.15 21.74
C LEU A 41 -18.35 -9.64 22.52
N PRO A 42 -18.21 -9.94 23.83
CA PRO A 42 -19.34 -10.19 24.70
C PRO A 42 -20.38 -9.06 24.68
N GLU A 43 -21.62 -9.41 25.00
CA GLU A 43 -22.71 -8.44 25.04
C GLU A 43 -22.41 -7.29 26.00
N GLY A 44 -22.53 -6.06 25.52
CA GLY A 44 -22.25 -4.84 26.29
C GLY A 44 -20.77 -4.39 26.27
N GLU A 45 -19.90 -5.12 25.59
CA GLU A 45 -18.51 -4.70 25.40
C GLU A 45 -18.32 -4.03 24.04
N GLU A 46 -17.50 -2.96 24.02
CA GLU A 46 -17.10 -2.26 22.79
C GLU A 46 -15.60 -2.39 22.57
N PRO A 47 -15.15 -2.54 21.33
CA PRO A 47 -13.73 -2.65 21.03
C PRO A 47 -13.01 -1.32 21.29
N THR A 48 -11.82 -1.41 21.82
CA THR A 48 -10.95 -0.25 21.97
C THR A 48 -10.46 0.26 20.62
N LYS A 49 -10.13 1.55 20.55
CA LYS A 49 -9.50 2.12 19.34
C LYS A 49 -8.19 1.41 18.94
N ALA A 50 -7.50 0.79 19.87
CA ALA A 50 -6.28 0.03 19.59
C ALA A 50 -6.60 -1.31 18.92
N GLN A 51 -7.63 -2.01 19.40
CA GLN A 51 -8.13 -3.23 18.76
C GLN A 51 -8.61 -2.94 17.35
N ASN A 52 -9.49 -1.96 17.18
CA ASN A 52 -9.99 -1.57 15.86
C ASN A 52 -8.85 -1.19 14.90
N PHE A 53 -7.81 -0.47 15.37
CA PHE A 53 -6.65 -0.16 14.53
C PHE A 53 -5.92 -1.43 14.08
N GLY A 54 -5.70 -2.39 14.99
CA GLY A 54 -5.11 -3.69 14.66
C GLY A 54 -5.94 -4.44 13.63
N ASP A 55 -7.24 -4.55 13.86
CA ASP A 55 -8.18 -5.21 12.95
C ASP A 55 -8.19 -4.55 11.55
N MET A 56 -8.10 -3.22 11.50
CA MET A 56 -8.02 -2.49 10.22
C MET A 56 -6.72 -2.76 9.47
N VAL A 57 -5.58 -2.92 10.17
CA VAL A 57 -4.30 -3.29 9.55
C VAL A 57 -4.37 -4.71 8.99
N GLU A 58 -4.87 -5.67 9.75
CA GLU A 58 -5.06 -7.05 9.30
C GLU A 58 -6.02 -7.14 8.10
N TYR A 59 -7.06 -6.31 8.12
CA TYR A 59 -8.02 -6.27 7.02
C TYR A 59 -7.46 -5.61 5.76
N MET A 60 -6.63 -4.59 5.91
CA MET A 60 -5.88 -3.99 4.80
C MET A 60 -4.98 -5.04 4.13
N ASP A 61 -4.24 -5.81 4.90
CA ASP A 61 -3.40 -6.91 4.40
C ASP A 61 -4.23 -7.96 3.64
N THR A 62 -5.40 -8.31 4.19
CA THR A 62 -6.36 -9.20 3.51
C THR A 62 -6.79 -8.65 2.14
N ILE A 63 -7.05 -7.33 2.03
CA ILE A 63 -7.42 -6.70 0.75
C ILE A 63 -6.26 -6.77 -0.23
N VAL A 64 -5.04 -6.48 0.20
CA VAL A 64 -3.83 -6.62 -0.64
C VAL A 64 -3.68 -8.07 -1.12
N GLY A 65 -3.84 -9.04 -0.22
CA GLY A 65 -3.82 -10.46 -0.57
C GLY A 65 -4.85 -10.82 -1.64
N ARG A 66 -6.08 -10.32 -1.53
CA ARG A 66 -7.13 -10.55 -2.54
C ARG A 66 -6.77 -9.95 -3.91
N ILE A 67 -6.14 -8.78 -3.95
CA ILE A 67 -5.68 -8.17 -5.20
C ILE A 67 -4.59 -9.03 -5.84
N VAL A 68 -3.60 -9.46 -5.06
CA VAL A 68 -2.50 -10.32 -5.56
C VAL A 68 -3.04 -11.64 -6.08
N THR A 69 -3.90 -12.32 -5.31
CA THR A 69 -4.54 -13.58 -5.73
C THR A 69 -5.40 -13.38 -6.99
N GLY A 70 -6.15 -12.30 -7.06
CA GLY A 70 -6.95 -12.01 -8.26
C GLY A 70 -6.10 -11.76 -9.51
N LEU A 71 -4.92 -11.13 -9.38
CA LEU A 71 -3.97 -11.01 -10.48
C LEU A 71 -3.41 -12.37 -10.91
N GLU A 72 -3.16 -13.29 -9.96
CA GLU A 72 -2.74 -14.66 -10.24
C GLU A 72 -3.84 -15.44 -10.98
N GLU A 73 -5.08 -15.37 -10.51
CA GLU A 73 -6.24 -16.03 -11.13
C GLU A 73 -6.51 -15.52 -12.56
N LEU A 74 -6.23 -14.26 -12.83
CA LEU A 74 -6.32 -13.67 -14.17
C LEU A 74 -5.09 -13.93 -15.05
N GLY A 75 -4.04 -14.56 -14.51
CA GLY A 75 -2.78 -14.81 -15.23
C GLY A 75 -1.95 -13.53 -15.51
N LEU A 76 -2.19 -12.46 -14.75
CA LEU A 76 -1.56 -11.15 -14.96
C LEU A 76 -0.43 -10.86 -13.96
N ARG A 77 -0.19 -11.74 -12.98
CA ARG A 77 0.70 -11.44 -11.84
C ARG A 77 2.15 -11.20 -12.27
N GLU A 78 2.66 -11.94 -13.23
CA GLU A 78 4.05 -11.83 -13.72
C GLU A 78 4.28 -10.56 -14.56
N ASP A 79 3.22 -10.03 -15.16
CA ASP A 79 3.26 -8.83 -15.98
C ASP A 79 2.76 -7.56 -15.25
N THR A 80 2.51 -7.67 -13.94
CA THR A 80 2.00 -6.55 -13.14
C THR A 80 2.96 -6.17 -12.02
N LEU A 81 3.47 -4.92 -12.07
CA LEU A 81 4.13 -4.29 -10.93
C LEU A 81 3.08 -3.86 -9.91
N VAL A 82 3.18 -4.41 -8.71
CA VAL A 82 2.37 -3.98 -7.55
C VAL A 82 3.24 -3.14 -6.63
N LEU A 83 2.84 -1.88 -6.42
CA LEU A 83 3.43 -1.00 -5.42
C LEU A 83 2.47 -0.82 -4.25
N PHE A 84 2.94 -1.11 -3.05
CA PHE A 84 2.24 -0.80 -1.82
C PHE A 84 2.99 0.28 -1.06
N VAL A 85 2.31 1.37 -0.77
CA VAL A 85 2.93 2.53 -0.12
C VAL A 85 1.93 3.22 0.79
N SER A 86 2.42 3.84 1.87
CA SER A 86 1.62 4.74 2.70
C SER A 86 1.95 6.20 2.39
N ASP A 87 0.98 7.07 2.54
CA ASP A 87 1.12 8.52 2.31
C ASP A 87 1.86 9.26 3.43
N ASN A 88 1.79 8.74 4.64
CA ASN A 88 2.40 9.32 5.84
C ASN A 88 2.44 8.32 7.01
N GLY A 89 3.18 8.68 8.03
CA GLY A 89 3.29 7.87 9.24
C GLY A 89 1.97 7.71 10.01
N THR A 90 1.93 6.70 10.86
CA THR A 90 0.77 6.34 11.68
C THR A 90 0.37 7.47 12.63
N HIS A 91 -0.93 7.55 12.93
CA HIS A 91 -1.48 8.53 13.88
C HIS A 91 -0.73 8.54 15.22
N LYS A 92 -0.31 9.70 15.67
CA LYS A 92 0.58 9.90 16.85
C LYS A 92 0.08 9.31 18.17
N THR A 93 -1.19 8.95 18.28
CA THR A 93 -1.72 8.28 19.47
C THR A 93 -1.53 6.76 19.43
N ARG A 94 -1.07 6.21 18.30
CA ARG A 94 -0.87 4.76 18.14
C ARG A 94 0.54 4.35 18.57
N ARG A 95 0.61 3.16 19.11
CA ARG A 95 1.86 2.47 19.46
C ARG A 95 1.72 1.02 19.04
N SER A 96 2.70 0.51 18.32
CA SER A 96 2.76 -0.88 17.87
C SER A 96 4.06 -1.52 18.34
N ARG A 97 4.13 -2.82 18.28
CA ARG A 97 5.36 -3.56 18.57
C ARG A 97 5.85 -4.26 17.30
N MET A 98 7.17 -4.23 17.11
CA MET A 98 7.88 -5.01 16.11
C MET A 98 9.02 -5.75 16.84
N GLY A 99 8.77 -6.99 17.26
CA GLY A 99 9.62 -7.69 18.21
C GLY A 99 9.72 -6.92 19.53
N GLU A 100 10.92 -6.60 19.97
CA GLU A 100 11.17 -5.81 21.19
C GLU A 100 11.05 -4.29 20.98
N LEU A 101 10.99 -3.83 19.73
CA LEU A 101 10.89 -2.42 19.41
C LEU A 101 9.47 -1.91 19.59
N VAL A 102 9.32 -0.79 20.28
CA VAL A 102 8.06 -0.04 20.36
C VAL A 102 8.06 1.05 19.31
N VAL A 103 7.27 0.87 18.27
CA VAL A 103 7.08 1.86 17.20
C VAL A 103 5.96 2.81 17.61
N ARG A 104 6.25 4.11 17.63
CA ARG A 104 5.28 5.17 17.93
C ARG A 104 4.87 5.88 16.64
N GLY A 105 3.59 6.16 16.53
CA GLY A 105 3.11 7.00 15.45
C GLY A 105 3.59 8.46 15.59
N GLY A 106 3.80 9.12 14.45
CA GLY A 106 4.30 10.49 14.38
C GLY A 106 3.70 11.32 13.25
N LYS A 107 2.53 10.91 12.71
CA LYS A 107 1.83 11.63 11.63
C LYS A 107 1.88 13.14 11.83
N ALA A 108 2.17 13.88 10.76
CA ALA A 108 2.37 15.33 10.71
C ALA A 108 3.63 15.83 11.44
N GLY A 109 4.53 14.95 11.85
CA GLY A 109 5.84 15.31 12.37
C GLY A 109 6.94 15.09 11.31
N PRO A 110 8.07 15.84 11.40
CA PRO A 110 9.17 15.74 10.42
C PRO A 110 10.18 14.64 10.77
N THR A 111 9.85 13.75 11.66
CA THR A 111 10.70 12.60 12.05
C THR A 111 10.30 11.34 11.31
N ASP A 112 11.13 10.30 11.35
CA ASP A 112 10.85 8.98 10.76
C ASP A 112 9.45 8.45 11.11
N ALA A 113 9.00 8.69 12.34
CA ALA A 113 7.66 8.28 12.76
C ALA A 113 6.53 8.96 11.96
N GLY A 114 6.82 10.07 11.29
CA GLY A 114 5.85 10.80 10.47
C GLY A 114 6.06 10.63 8.96
N THR A 115 7.29 10.32 8.53
CA THR A 115 7.69 10.35 7.12
C THR A 115 8.21 9.00 6.59
N HIS A 116 8.80 8.16 7.44
CA HIS A 116 9.27 6.84 7.04
C HIS A 116 8.08 5.86 7.00
N VAL A 117 7.65 5.52 5.81
CA VAL A 117 6.47 4.70 5.53
C VAL A 117 6.86 3.41 4.81
N PRO A 118 6.02 2.37 4.85
CA PRO A 118 6.22 1.20 4.01
C PRO A 118 6.24 1.59 2.53
N PHE A 119 7.23 1.08 1.80
CA PHE A 119 7.30 1.12 0.35
C PHE A 119 7.70 -0.28 -0.14
N ILE A 120 6.79 -1.00 -0.75
CA ILE A 120 6.98 -2.37 -1.19
C ILE A 120 6.72 -2.45 -2.68
N ALA A 121 7.73 -2.90 -3.43
CA ALA A 121 7.61 -3.19 -4.85
C ALA A 121 7.59 -4.71 -5.06
N SER A 122 6.62 -5.22 -5.79
CA SER A 122 6.51 -6.64 -6.08
C SER A 122 6.19 -6.87 -7.55
N TRP A 123 7.13 -7.50 -8.25
CA TRP A 123 7.00 -7.87 -9.67
C TRP A 123 7.76 -9.17 -9.92
N PRO A 124 7.09 -10.32 -9.95
CA PRO A 124 7.75 -11.61 -10.15
C PRO A 124 8.61 -11.63 -11.43
N GLY A 125 9.81 -12.18 -11.32
CA GLY A 125 10.73 -12.28 -12.46
C GLY A 125 11.41 -10.97 -12.87
N LYS A 126 11.04 -9.83 -12.29
CA LYS A 126 11.65 -8.51 -12.56
C LYS A 126 12.28 -7.89 -11.32
N VAL A 127 11.59 -7.99 -10.18
CA VAL A 127 12.11 -7.52 -8.88
C VAL A 127 12.48 -8.75 -8.05
N GLU A 128 13.70 -8.77 -7.52
CA GLU A 128 14.19 -9.87 -6.69
C GLU A 128 13.39 -9.96 -5.40
N SER A 129 12.98 -11.16 -5.04
CA SER A 129 12.19 -11.42 -3.84
C SER A 129 13.04 -11.37 -2.57
N GLY A 130 12.50 -10.78 -1.51
CA GLY A 130 13.11 -10.76 -0.17
C GLY A 130 14.27 -9.78 -0.01
N VAL A 131 14.53 -8.93 -1.00
CA VAL A 131 15.53 -7.87 -0.89
C VAL A 131 15.02 -6.72 -0.05
N VAL A 132 15.85 -6.19 0.82
CA VAL A 132 15.65 -4.93 1.53
C VAL A 132 16.57 -3.89 0.91
N CYS A 133 15.99 -2.85 0.34
CA CYS A 133 16.70 -1.70 -0.19
C CYS A 133 16.82 -0.63 0.91
N GLU A 134 18.02 -0.13 1.15
CA GLU A 134 18.30 0.92 2.14
C GLU A 134 18.41 2.32 1.49
N ASP A 135 18.19 2.42 0.19
CA ASP A 135 18.21 3.69 -0.52
C ASP A 135 17.02 4.57 -0.11
N LEU A 136 17.24 5.86 -0.14
CA LEU A 136 16.19 6.83 0.12
C LEU A 136 15.28 6.94 -1.11
N VAL A 137 14.02 6.60 -0.95
CA VAL A 137 12.97 6.74 -1.98
C VAL A 137 11.93 7.74 -1.49
N ASP A 138 11.59 8.70 -2.34
CA ASP A 138 10.52 9.68 -2.09
C ASP A 138 9.29 9.38 -2.96
N LEU A 139 8.12 9.79 -2.53
CA LEU A 139 6.88 9.57 -3.29
C LEU A 139 6.88 10.30 -4.64
N SER A 140 7.64 11.38 -4.78
CA SER A 140 7.86 12.06 -6.07
C SER A 140 8.57 11.18 -7.09
N ASP A 141 9.34 10.18 -6.65
CA ASP A 141 10.05 9.23 -7.50
C ASP A 141 9.10 8.24 -8.21
N CYS A 142 7.87 8.10 -7.71
CA CYS A 142 6.88 7.21 -8.31
C CYS A 142 6.52 7.60 -9.74
N LEU A 143 6.34 8.88 -10.01
CA LEU A 143 5.95 9.36 -11.35
C LEU A 143 6.98 9.01 -12.42
N PRO A 144 8.26 9.39 -12.31
CA PRO A 144 9.26 9.04 -13.33
C PRO A 144 9.53 7.54 -13.39
N THR A 145 9.38 6.81 -12.29
CA THR A 145 9.52 5.34 -12.29
C THR A 145 8.39 4.68 -13.06
N LEU A 146 7.15 5.05 -12.79
CA LEU A 146 5.99 4.49 -13.49
C LEU A 146 5.98 4.87 -14.97
N ALA A 147 6.37 6.10 -15.32
CA ALA A 147 6.56 6.51 -16.72
C ALA A 147 7.56 5.58 -17.42
N GLY A 148 8.72 5.31 -16.79
CA GLY A 148 9.72 4.38 -17.33
C GLY A 148 9.18 2.96 -17.50
N VAL A 149 8.42 2.43 -16.53
CA VAL A 149 7.77 1.10 -16.62
C VAL A 149 6.79 1.04 -17.80
N MET A 150 6.03 2.11 -18.01
CA MET A 150 5.03 2.19 -19.09
C MET A 150 5.62 2.55 -20.44
N GLY A 151 6.92 2.88 -20.53
CA GLY A 151 7.56 3.38 -21.75
C GLY A 151 7.06 4.78 -22.18
N ALA A 152 6.53 5.56 -21.22
CA ALA A 152 6.12 6.93 -21.46
C ALA A 152 7.32 7.87 -21.35
N GLU A 153 7.44 8.79 -22.31
CA GLU A 153 8.45 9.85 -22.27
C GLU A 153 7.92 11.02 -21.46
N LEU A 154 8.69 11.45 -20.47
CA LEU A 154 8.47 12.70 -19.76
C LEU A 154 9.18 13.82 -20.51
N THR A 155 8.50 14.92 -20.76
CA THR A 155 9.06 16.02 -21.53
C THR A 155 9.85 17.00 -20.64
N ASP A 156 10.81 17.72 -21.22
CA ASP A 156 11.58 18.76 -20.51
C ASP A 156 10.71 19.95 -20.04
N GLU A 157 9.47 20.02 -20.48
CA GLU A 157 8.51 21.03 -20.06
C GLU A 157 7.88 20.72 -18.69
N GLU A 158 7.97 19.46 -18.25
CA GLU A 158 7.42 18.99 -16.98
C GLU A 158 8.48 19.15 -15.88
N VAL A 159 8.14 19.91 -14.85
CA VAL A 159 8.98 20.02 -13.64
C VAL A 159 8.75 18.80 -12.76
N ILE A 160 9.71 17.89 -12.74
CA ILE A 160 9.65 16.65 -11.96
C ILE A 160 10.76 16.67 -10.91
N ASP A 161 10.37 16.69 -9.64
CA ASP A 161 11.30 16.69 -8.51
C ASP A 161 11.90 15.30 -8.22
N GLY A 162 11.18 14.23 -8.59
CA GLY A 162 11.57 12.85 -8.35
C GLY A 162 12.54 12.29 -9.37
N ARG A 163 13.11 11.14 -9.04
CA ARG A 163 14.00 10.36 -9.92
C ARG A 163 13.49 8.93 -10.02
N SER A 164 13.59 8.36 -11.23
CA SER A 164 13.29 6.93 -11.39
C SER A 164 14.24 6.08 -10.56
N PHE A 165 13.69 5.11 -9.85
CA PHE A 165 14.46 4.05 -9.17
C PHE A 165 14.51 2.74 -9.98
N LEU A 166 14.14 2.79 -11.27
CA LEU A 166 14.44 1.69 -12.18
C LEU A 166 15.95 1.60 -12.40
N PRO A 167 16.49 0.37 -12.52
CA PRO A 167 17.91 0.14 -12.81
C PRO A 167 18.34 0.67 -14.17
#